data_de27493a6940d4f6cec00f3c97d51957
#
_entry.id   de27493a6940d4f6cec00f3c97d51957
#
_cell.length_a   1.000
_cell.length_b   1.000
_cell.length_c   1.000
_cell.angle_alpha   90.00
_cell.angle_beta   90.00
_cell.angle_gamma   90.00
#
_symmetry.space_group_name_H-M   'P 1'
#
loop_
_entity.id
_entity.type
_entity.pdbx_description
1 polymer ?
#
loop_
_entity_poly.entity_id
_entity_poly.type
_entity_poly.pdbx_seq_one_letter_code
_entity_poly.pdbx_strand_id
1 'polypeptide(L)'
;MNLVIPEGYQSALDIRETEVAIKMVKDFFEKALAANLNLTRVSAPLFVSPESGLNDNLNGVERPVDFDILEQNGRVAEIVHSLAKWKRHALGRYGFSHGEGLYTDMNAIRRDEETDNVHSLFVDQWDWERIIDKDERNTDTLKDIVSKVYQALQETEDYMAMKYNYIEKSLPQQLTFVTTQELEDQYPDKTPKEREYEAVKEHGAIFLMQIGDKLASGEPHDGRAPDYDDWSLNGDIIVYYPVLDMAFEISSMGIRVDEKALKEQLVKAGCPERENLPFQKEILEKKLPYTIGGGIGQSRICMFFLKKAHIGEVQASIWPEAVLEEAEKKGLNIL
;
A
#
# COMPACT_ATOMS: atom_id res chain seq x y z
N MET A 1 2.38 23.75 -1.86
CA MET A 1 1.53 22.78 -1.13
C MET A 1 0.09 23.19 -1.36
N ASN A 2 -0.73 22.34 -1.99
CA ASN A 2 -2.13 22.65 -2.29
C ASN A 2 -3.02 21.78 -1.41
N LEU A 3 -3.37 22.27 -0.22
CA LEU A 3 -4.47 21.69 0.56
C LEU A 3 -5.77 21.92 -0.20
N VAL A 4 -6.43 20.84 -0.60
CA VAL A 4 -7.72 20.88 -1.29
C VAL A 4 -8.82 20.57 -0.27
N ILE A 5 -9.67 21.56 0.01
CA ILE A 5 -10.86 21.36 0.85
C ILE A 5 -12.06 21.66 -0.02
N PRO A 6 -12.95 20.67 -0.26
CA PRO A 6 -14.14 20.88 -1.09
C PRO A 6 -15.04 21.98 -0.49
N GLU A 7 -15.67 22.76 -1.37
CA GLU A 7 -16.61 23.80 -0.93
C GLU A 7 -17.77 23.17 -0.16
N GLY A 8 -18.05 23.72 1.03
CA GLY A 8 -19.09 23.20 1.91
C GLY A 8 -18.76 21.90 2.65
N TYR A 9 -17.53 21.40 2.55
CA TYR A 9 -17.13 20.23 3.31
C TYR A 9 -17.26 20.49 4.82
N GLN A 10 -17.88 19.55 5.52
CA GLN A 10 -17.96 19.48 6.96
C GLN A 10 -17.79 18.03 7.40
N SER A 11 -16.91 17.79 8.37
CA SER A 11 -16.80 16.47 8.98
C SER A 11 -18.10 16.09 9.67
N ALA A 12 -18.66 14.94 9.33
CA ALA A 12 -19.90 14.43 9.94
C ALA A 12 -19.72 13.97 11.40
N LEU A 13 -18.47 13.76 11.82
CA LEU A 13 -18.10 13.31 13.16
C LEU A 13 -17.17 14.33 13.81
N ASP A 14 -17.34 14.56 15.10
CA ASP A 14 -16.35 15.29 15.90
C ASP A 14 -15.06 14.46 16.09
N ILE A 15 -14.03 15.03 16.75
CA ILE A 15 -12.74 14.35 16.96
C ILE A 15 -12.92 13.03 17.73
N ARG A 16 -13.67 13.03 18.80
CA ARG A 16 -13.85 11.85 19.66
C ARG A 16 -14.64 10.75 18.94
N GLU A 17 -15.68 11.12 18.23
CA GLU A 17 -16.48 10.22 17.41
C GLU A 17 -15.62 9.63 16.26
N THR A 18 -14.77 10.47 15.66
CA THR A 18 -13.82 10.04 14.62
C THR A 18 -12.84 9.00 15.17
N GLU A 19 -12.25 9.19 16.34
CA GLU A 19 -11.34 8.23 16.98
C GLU A 19 -12.04 6.87 17.25
N VAL A 20 -13.29 6.91 17.72
CA VAL A 20 -14.09 5.68 17.89
C VAL A 20 -14.34 5.00 16.54
N ALA A 21 -14.68 5.77 15.52
CA ALA A 21 -14.93 5.25 14.17
C ALA A 21 -13.68 4.66 13.52
N ILE A 22 -12.50 5.29 13.68
CA ILE A 22 -11.19 4.76 13.24
C ILE A 22 -10.98 3.36 13.81
N LYS A 23 -11.18 3.21 15.12
CA LYS A 23 -11.02 1.89 15.77
C LYS A 23 -11.99 0.85 15.21
N MET A 24 -13.24 1.25 14.92
CA MET A 24 -14.25 0.34 14.35
C MET A 24 -13.87 -0.10 12.93
N VAL A 25 -13.41 0.82 12.08
CA VAL A 25 -12.92 0.51 10.73
C VAL A 25 -11.74 -0.47 10.82
N LYS A 26 -10.72 -0.13 11.62
CA LYS A 26 -9.51 -0.94 11.74
C LYS A 26 -9.81 -2.35 12.25
N ASP A 27 -10.58 -2.49 13.33
CA ASP A 27 -10.91 -3.80 13.92
C ASP A 27 -11.74 -4.69 13.00
N PHE A 28 -12.64 -4.11 12.22
CA PHE A 28 -13.46 -4.88 11.30
C PHE A 28 -12.64 -5.32 10.08
N PHE A 29 -11.94 -4.38 9.44
CA PHE A 29 -11.19 -4.66 8.22
C PHE A 29 -10.08 -5.69 8.44
N GLU A 30 -9.28 -5.57 9.51
CA GLU A 30 -8.21 -6.54 9.77
C GLU A 30 -8.72 -7.97 9.96
N LYS A 31 -9.89 -8.13 10.60
CA LYS A 31 -10.51 -9.44 10.79
C LYS A 31 -11.06 -10.01 9.49
N ALA A 32 -11.72 -9.18 8.68
CA ALA A 32 -12.21 -9.58 7.37
C ALA A 32 -11.06 -9.99 6.45
N LEU A 33 -10.01 -9.17 6.38
CA LEU A 33 -8.81 -9.47 5.59
C LEU A 33 -8.16 -10.78 6.04
N ALA A 34 -7.94 -10.96 7.35
CA ALA A 34 -7.33 -12.16 7.91
C ALA A 34 -8.16 -13.42 7.62
N ALA A 35 -9.48 -13.33 7.71
CA ALA A 35 -10.39 -14.43 7.40
C ALA A 35 -10.37 -14.80 5.90
N ASN A 36 -10.47 -13.78 5.02
CA ASN A 36 -10.54 -13.98 3.57
C ASN A 36 -9.25 -14.55 2.98
N LEU A 37 -8.10 -14.24 3.58
CA LEU A 37 -6.78 -14.65 3.08
C LEU A 37 -6.08 -15.74 3.91
N ASN A 38 -6.70 -16.22 5.00
CA ASN A 38 -6.09 -17.17 5.94
C ASN A 38 -4.77 -16.64 6.54
N LEU A 39 -4.83 -15.46 7.17
CA LEU A 39 -3.67 -14.79 7.73
C LEU A 39 -3.64 -14.87 9.25
N THR A 40 -2.44 -15.04 9.79
CA THR A 40 -2.15 -14.94 11.22
C THR A 40 -1.46 -13.62 11.53
N ARG A 41 -1.93 -12.88 12.53
CA ARG A 41 -1.25 -11.67 12.99
C ARG A 41 0.08 -12.01 13.66
N VAL A 42 1.16 -11.32 13.25
CA VAL A 42 2.48 -11.47 13.84
C VAL A 42 3.06 -10.11 14.27
N SER A 43 4.03 -10.11 15.16
CA SER A 43 4.82 -8.92 15.48
C SER A 43 5.90 -8.71 14.42
N ALA A 44 6.11 -7.47 14.03
CA ALA A 44 7.12 -7.09 13.05
C ALA A 44 8.09 -6.04 13.61
N PRO A 45 9.29 -5.90 13.05
CA PRO A 45 10.23 -4.88 13.47
C PRO A 45 9.80 -3.51 13.00
N LEU A 46 10.00 -2.49 13.84
CA LEU A 46 9.89 -1.07 13.45
C LEU A 46 11.14 -0.62 12.67
N PHE A 47 12.28 -1.24 12.96
CA PHE A 47 13.57 -0.91 12.36
C PHE A 47 14.39 -2.17 12.10
N VAL A 48 15.27 -2.09 11.14
CA VAL A 48 16.14 -3.19 10.70
C VAL A 48 17.58 -2.69 10.53
N SER A 49 18.53 -3.63 10.50
CA SER A 49 19.91 -3.30 10.14
C SER A 49 20.03 -3.10 8.61
N PRO A 50 20.71 -2.05 8.13
CA PRO A 50 20.95 -1.83 6.70
C PRO A 50 21.58 -3.04 6.01
N GLU A 51 22.52 -3.71 6.67
CA GLU A 51 23.23 -4.87 6.10
C GLU A 51 22.32 -6.09 5.89
N SER A 52 21.13 -6.12 6.50
CA SER A 52 20.17 -7.22 6.29
C SER A 52 19.57 -7.24 4.89
N GLY A 53 19.52 -6.09 4.21
CA GLY A 53 18.83 -5.92 2.93
C GLY A 53 17.30 -6.00 3.03
N LEU A 54 16.74 -5.99 4.26
CA LEU A 54 15.31 -6.16 4.49
C LEU A 54 14.50 -4.86 4.39
N ASN A 55 15.15 -3.68 4.48
CA ASN A 55 14.44 -2.43 4.28
C ASN A 55 14.03 -2.24 2.81
N ASP A 56 12.94 -1.52 2.59
CA ASP A 56 12.49 -1.14 1.26
C ASP A 56 13.25 0.11 0.82
N ASN A 57 13.80 0.06 -0.38
CA ASN A 57 14.49 1.21 -0.97
C ASN A 57 13.54 2.13 -1.77
N LEU A 58 12.23 1.83 -1.79
CA LEU A 58 11.22 2.53 -2.58
C LEU A 58 11.70 2.74 -4.03
N ASN A 59 11.76 3.98 -4.50
CA ASN A 59 12.29 4.32 -5.83
C ASN A 59 13.84 4.38 -5.86
N GLY A 60 14.49 4.24 -4.70
CA GLY A 60 15.95 4.24 -4.57
C GLY A 60 16.59 5.61 -4.33
N VAL A 61 15.77 6.65 -4.16
CA VAL A 61 16.21 8.03 -3.89
C VAL A 61 15.83 8.50 -2.48
N GLU A 62 14.80 7.89 -1.90
CA GLU A 62 14.30 8.22 -0.56
C GLU A 62 15.29 7.77 0.51
N ARG A 63 15.51 8.64 1.48
CA ARG A 63 16.45 8.42 2.59
C ARG A 63 15.71 7.78 3.78
N PRO A 64 16.17 6.66 4.35
CA PRO A 64 15.63 6.14 5.59
C PRO A 64 15.89 7.10 6.76
N VAL A 65 15.06 7.00 7.79
CA VAL A 65 15.38 7.56 9.10
C VAL A 65 16.26 6.55 9.82
N ASP A 66 17.48 6.94 10.14
CA ASP A 66 18.46 6.09 10.80
C ASP A 66 18.83 6.62 12.20
N PHE A 67 19.33 5.71 13.03
CA PHE A 67 19.88 6.02 14.35
C PHE A 67 20.94 4.98 14.75
N ASP A 68 21.84 5.39 15.62
CA ASP A 68 22.86 4.50 16.19
C ASP A 68 22.36 3.82 17.46
N ILE A 69 22.84 2.59 17.68
CA ILE A 69 22.55 1.79 18.88
C ILE A 69 23.78 1.78 19.77
N LEU A 70 23.74 2.53 20.86
CA LEU A 70 24.87 2.69 21.79
C LEU A 70 25.36 1.34 22.35
N GLU A 71 24.44 0.47 22.77
CA GLU A 71 24.77 -0.86 23.31
C GLU A 71 25.43 -1.78 22.28
N GLN A 72 25.28 -1.49 20.99
CA GLN A 72 25.91 -2.22 19.89
C GLN A 72 27.11 -1.47 19.25
N ASN A 73 27.83 -0.69 20.05
CA ASN A 73 29.00 0.09 19.61
C ASN A 73 28.72 1.05 18.46
N GLY A 74 27.56 1.67 18.43
CA GLY A 74 27.18 2.62 17.39
C GLY A 74 26.71 1.98 16.08
N ARG A 75 26.31 0.70 16.10
CA ARG A 75 25.70 0.06 14.92
C ARG A 75 24.45 0.82 14.50
N VAL A 76 24.33 1.07 13.22
CA VAL A 76 23.18 1.79 12.63
C VAL A 76 21.98 0.86 12.47
N ALA A 77 20.79 1.37 12.76
CA ALA A 77 19.50 0.80 12.42
C ALA A 77 18.66 1.82 11.64
N GLU A 78 17.85 1.34 10.73
CA GLU A 78 16.94 2.13 9.89
C GLU A 78 15.50 1.81 10.23
N ILE A 79 14.66 2.84 10.43
CA ILE A 79 13.21 2.67 10.48
C ILE A 79 12.75 2.19 9.11
N VAL A 80 11.87 1.21 9.06
CA VAL A 80 11.42 0.61 7.81
C VAL A 80 10.62 1.60 6.96
N HIS A 81 10.78 1.52 5.65
CA HIS A 81 9.89 2.17 4.67
C HIS A 81 8.70 1.28 4.30
N SER A 82 8.91 -0.04 4.29
CA SER A 82 7.89 -1.08 4.21
C SER A 82 8.43 -2.41 4.75
N LEU A 83 7.55 -3.39 4.95
CA LEU A 83 7.93 -4.74 5.39
C LEU A 83 7.85 -5.77 4.25
N ALA A 84 7.81 -5.34 3.00
CA ALA A 84 7.64 -6.21 1.84
C ALA A 84 8.63 -7.39 1.82
N LYS A 85 9.91 -7.12 2.06
CA LYS A 85 10.98 -8.13 2.10
C LYS A 85 10.94 -8.94 3.39
N TRP A 86 10.76 -8.27 4.53
CA TRP A 86 10.74 -8.91 5.83
C TRP A 86 9.63 -9.96 5.97
N LYS A 87 8.44 -9.69 5.46
CA LYS A 87 7.29 -10.61 5.53
C LYS A 87 7.58 -11.95 4.89
N ARG A 88 8.15 -11.95 3.69
CA ARG A 88 8.53 -13.17 2.97
C ARG A 88 9.60 -13.96 3.74
N HIS A 89 10.61 -13.27 4.27
CA HIS A 89 11.62 -13.87 5.13
C HIS A 89 11.02 -14.47 6.39
N ALA A 90 10.09 -13.77 7.05
CA ALA A 90 9.40 -14.23 8.25
C ALA A 90 8.56 -15.50 8.00
N LEU A 91 7.85 -15.60 6.88
CA LEU A 91 7.07 -16.79 6.50
C LEU A 91 7.96 -18.04 6.41
N GLY A 92 9.11 -17.93 5.76
CA GLY A 92 10.07 -19.04 5.69
C GLY A 92 10.62 -19.44 7.06
N ARG A 93 10.92 -18.44 7.92
CA ARG A 93 11.47 -18.67 9.25
C ARG A 93 10.46 -19.23 10.25
N TYR A 94 9.18 -18.82 10.16
CA TYR A 94 8.16 -19.17 11.16
C TYR A 94 7.42 -20.47 10.84
N GLY A 95 7.73 -21.11 9.71
CA GLY A 95 7.21 -22.43 9.37
C GLY A 95 5.74 -22.42 8.90
N PHE A 96 5.33 -21.35 8.21
CA PHE A 96 4.04 -21.29 7.54
C PHE A 96 3.99 -22.25 6.36
N SER A 97 2.80 -22.75 6.05
CA SER A 97 2.54 -23.70 4.97
C SER A 97 1.86 -23.04 3.78
N HIS A 98 1.78 -23.77 2.64
CA HIS A 98 1.00 -23.35 1.47
C HIS A 98 -0.42 -22.92 1.84
N GLY A 99 -0.86 -21.79 1.32
CA GLY A 99 -2.19 -21.24 1.57
C GLY A 99 -2.36 -20.52 2.92
N GLU A 100 -1.34 -20.55 3.78
CA GLU A 100 -1.28 -19.76 5.01
C GLU A 100 -0.48 -18.47 4.79
N GLY A 101 -0.76 -17.47 5.62
CA GLY A 101 -0.05 -16.20 5.56
C GLY A 101 0.01 -15.47 6.89
N LEU A 102 0.72 -14.36 6.89
CA LEU A 102 0.82 -13.46 8.01
C LEU A 102 0.33 -12.05 7.65
N TYR A 103 -0.07 -11.29 8.66
CA TYR A 103 -0.19 -9.85 8.56
C TYR A 103 0.35 -9.18 9.82
N THR A 104 0.66 -7.91 9.71
CA THR A 104 1.15 -7.10 10.82
C THR A 104 0.73 -5.65 10.66
N ASP A 105 0.69 -4.92 11.80
CA ASP A 105 0.58 -3.46 11.79
C ASP A 105 1.98 -2.88 11.54
N MET A 106 2.21 -2.38 10.34
CA MET A 106 3.44 -1.72 9.95
C MET A 106 3.33 -0.22 10.21
N ASN A 107 4.35 0.34 10.83
CA ASN A 107 4.54 1.79 10.95
C ASN A 107 5.85 2.16 10.27
N ALA A 108 5.81 3.17 9.41
CA ALA A 108 6.96 3.65 8.66
C ALA A 108 7.06 5.18 8.74
N ILE A 109 8.26 5.70 8.54
CA ILE A 109 8.51 7.13 8.40
C ILE A 109 9.14 7.36 7.04
N ARG A 110 8.45 8.11 6.18
CA ARG A 110 8.94 8.57 4.88
C ARG A 110 9.36 10.02 4.99
N ARG A 111 10.57 10.26 5.44
CA ARG A 111 11.07 11.60 5.77
C ARG A 111 11.13 12.58 4.60
N ASP A 112 11.19 12.07 3.38
CA ASP A 112 11.28 12.86 2.14
C ASP A 112 9.91 12.98 1.42
N GLU A 113 8.80 12.53 2.06
CA GLU A 113 7.46 12.60 1.49
C GLU A 113 6.96 14.06 1.40
N GLU A 114 6.37 14.40 0.26
CA GLU A 114 5.61 15.64 0.11
C GLU A 114 4.20 15.45 0.65
N THR A 115 3.90 16.11 1.77
CA THR A 115 2.60 15.99 2.41
C THR A 115 1.51 16.73 1.62
N ASP A 116 0.35 16.09 1.47
CA ASP A 116 -0.86 16.66 0.87
C ASP A 116 -2.12 16.11 1.57
N ASN A 117 -3.28 16.16 0.91
CA ASN A 117 -4.52 15.64 1.48
C ASN A 117 -4.47 14.15 1.84
N VAL A 118 -3.65 13.35 1.15
CA VAL A 118 -3.64 11.89 1.21
C VAL A 118 -2.27 11.28 1.55
N HIS A 119 -1.22 12.12 1.64
CA HIS A 119 0.14 11.73 1.97
C HIS A 119 0.60 12.36 3.28
N SER A 120 1.23 11.55 4.15
CA SER A 120 1.81 11.92 5.44
C SER A 120 3.23 11.38 5.56
N LEU A 121 4.05 12.02 6.39
CA LEU A 121 5.36 11.48 6.78
C LEU A 121 5.25 10.15 7.53
N PHE A 122 4.16 9.96 8.27
CA PHE A 122 3.85 8.73 8.97
C PHE A 122 2.97 7.84 8.08
N VAL A 123 3.41 6.61 7.84
CA VAL A 123 2.68 5.62 7.03
C VAL A 123 2.34 4.43 7.91
N ASP A 124 1.05 4.12 8.02
CA ASP A 124 0.52 2.95 8.71
C ASP A 124 -0.16 2.01 7.72
N GLN A 125 0.23 0.73 7.73
CA GLN A 125 -0.33 -0.27 6.83
C GLN A 125 -0.65 -1.57 7.57
N TRP A 126 -1.67 -2.31 7.10
CA TRP A 126 -1.68 -3.76 7.26
C TRP A 126 -0.80 -4.33 6.16
N ASP A 127 0.38 -4.74 6.55
CA ASP A 127 1.32 -5.45 5.69
C ASP A 127 1.05 -6.95 5.79
N TRP A 128 0.71 -7.59 4.68
CA TRP A 128 0.37 -9.00 4.61
C TRP A 128 1.18 -9.75 3.57
N GLU A 129 1.33 -11.07 3.78
CA GLU A 129 2.05 -11.96 2.87
C GLU A 129 1.50 -13.38 3.03
N ARG A 130 1.30 -14.11 1.92
CA ARG A 130 0.74 -15.47 1.90
C ARG A 130 1.59 -16.38 1.01
N ILE A 131 1.81 -17.64 1.44
CA ILE A 131 2.55 -18.64 0.68
C ILE A 131 1.68 -19.18 -0.45
N ILE A 132 2.26 -19.26 -1.63
CA ILE A 132 1.71 -19.86 -2.84
C ILE A 132 2.70 -20.89 -3.40
N ASP A 133 2.25 -21.78 -4.26
CA ASP A 133 3.12 -22.67 -5.02
C ASP A 133 3.69 -21.98 -6.27
N LYS A 134 4.74 -22.57 -6.86
CA LYS A 134 5.41 -21.98 -8.02
C LYS A 134 4.48 -21.89 -9.23
N ASP A 135 3.62 -22.86 -9.46
CA ASP A 135 2.66 -22.90 -10.56
C ASP A 135 1.46 -21.96 -10.37
N GLU A 136 1.27 -21.47 -9.14
CA GLU A 136 0.30 -20.42 -8.82
C GLU A 136 0.82 -19.00 -9.13
N ARG A 137 2.08 -18.85 -9.58
CA ARG A 137 2.61 -17.56 -10.03
C ARG A 137 2.04 -17.18 -11.41
N ASN A 138 0.79 -16.75 -11.43
CA ASN A 138 0.05 -16.37 -12.64
C ASN A 138 -1.01 -15.31 -12.35
N THR A 139 -1.54 -14.71 -13.42
CA THR A 139 -2.55 -13.65 -13.33
C THR A 139 -3.87 -14.10 -12.70
N ASP A 140 -4.26 -15.35 -12.86
CA ASP A 140 -5.52 -15.86 -12.31
C ASP A 140 -5.44 -15.93 -10.77
N THR A 141 -4.34 -16.43 -10.23
CA THR A 141 -4.07 -16.42 -8.79
C THR A 141 -4.02 -14.98 -8.25
N LEU A 142 -3.35 -14.06 -8.96
CA LEU A 142 -3.33 -12.64 -8.58
C LEU A 142 -4.75 -12.09 -8.48
N LYS A 143 -5.57 -12.28 -9.51
CA LYS A 143 -6.95 -11.79 -9.55
C LYS A 143 -7.83 -12.41 -8.46
N ASP A 144 -7.69 -13.70 -8.16
CA ASP A 144 -8.43 -14.38 -7.08
C ASP A 144 -8.09 -13.75 -5.72
N ILE A 145 -6.82 -13.58 -5.42
CA ILE A 145 -6.37 -13.00 -4.13
C ILE A 145 -6.78 -11.53 -4.01
N VAL A 146 -6.61 -10.73 -5.07
CA VAL A 146 -7.06 -9.33 -5.12
C VAL A 146 -8.57 -9.22 -4.88
N SER A 147 -9.36 -10.10 -5.48
CA SER A 147 -10.82 -10.14 -5.28
C SER A 147 -11.19 -10.40 -3.82
N LYS A 148 -10.43 -11.23 -3.11
CA LYS A 148 -10.63 -11.48 -1.67
C LYS A 148 -10.26 -10.27 -0.79
N VAL A 149 -9.23 -9.52 -1.17
CA VAL A 149 -8.91 -8.23 -0.52
C VAL A 149 -10.04 -7.23 -0.76
N TYR A 150 -10.51 -7.14 -2.00
CA TYR A 150 -11.61 -6.24 -2.36
C TYR A 150 -12.92 -6.61 -1.64
N GLN A 151 -13.19 -7.89 -1.47
CA GLN A 151 -14.31 -8.36 -0.65
C GLN A 151 -14.22 -7.85 0.80
N ALA A 152 -13.04 -7.85 1.42
CA ALA A 152 -12.87 -7.30 2.77
C ALA A 152 -13.16 -5.78 2.82
N LEU A 153 -12.83 -5.04 1.74
CA LEU A 153 -13.21 -3.62 1.62
C LEU A 153 -14.74 -3.45 1.55
N GLN A 154 -15.43 -4.23 0.73
CA GLN A 154 -16.90 -4.19 0.60
C GLN A 154 -17.60 -4.55 1.92
N GLU A 155 -17.15 -5.61 2.60
CA GLU A 155 -17.68 -6.02 3.91
C GLU A 155 -17.50 -4.90 4.95
N THR A 156 -16.37 -4.16 4.89
CA THR A 156 -16.11 -3.03 5.78
C THR A 156 -17.00 -1.84 5.44
N GLU A 157 -17.20 -1.54 4.16
CA GLU A 157 -18.14 -0.49 3.74
C GLU A 157 -19.55 -0.80 4.22
N ASP A 158 -20.00 -2.04 4.06
CA ASP A 158 -21.31 -2.51 4.54
C ASP A 158 -21.47 -2.34 6.05
N TYR A 159 -20.45 -2.73 6.80
CA TYR A 159 -20.44 -2.57 8.26
C TYR A 159 -20.49 -1.10 8.68
N MET A 160 -19.71 -0.24 8.05
CA MET A 160 -19.65 1.19 8.39
C MET A 160 -20.92 1.92 7.98
N ALA A 161 -21.51 1.63 6.82
CA ALA A 161 -22.80 2.18 6.40
C ALA A 161 -23.96 1.77 7.32
N MET A 162 -23.91 0.55 7.90
CA MET A 162 -24.88 0.13 8.91
C MET A 162 -24.70 0.88 10.24
N LYS A 163 -23.48 1.32 10.60
CA LYS A 163 -23.18 2.03 11.85
C LYS A 163 -23.43 3.53 11.76
N TYR A 164 -23.18 4.12 10.60
CA TYR A 164 -23.22 5.57 10.41
C TYR A 164 -24.09 5.92 9.19
N ASN A 165 -25.27 6.50 9.44
CA ASN A 165 -26.27 6.80 8.42
C ASN A 165 -25.80 7.79 7.32
N TYR A 166 -24.73 8.57 7.56
CA TYR A 166 -24.19 9.49 6.57
C TYR A 166 -23.24 8.80 5.57
N ILE A 167 -22.84 7.55 5.83
CA ILE A 167 -21.94 6.80 4.95
C ILE A 167 -22.79 6.16 3.86
N GLU A 168 -22.65 6.72 2.66
CA GLU A 168 -23.17 6.14 1.44
C GLU A 168 -22.15 5.18 0.83
N LYS A 169 -22.62 4.00 0.40
CA LYS A 169 -21.76 3.04 -0.28
C LYS A 169 -21.31 3.57 -1.63
N SER A 170 -20.03 3.42 -1.91
CA SER A 170 -19.40 3.92 -3.14
C SER A 170 -18.60 2.86 -3.89
N LEU A 171 -18.28 1.73 -3.25
CA LEU A 171 -17.56 0.64 -3.90
C LEU A 171 -18.49 -0.13 -4.86
N PRO A 172 -18.09 -0.30 -6.14
CA PRO A 172 -18.86 -1.11 -7.08
C PRO A 172 -18.87 -2.59 -6.66
N GLN A 173 -19.89 -3.31 -7.13
CA GLN A 173 -20.03 -4.74 -6.84
C GLN A 173 -18.87 -5.58 -7.39
N GLN A 174 -18.28 -5.15 -8.50
CA GLN A 174 -17.16 -5.84 -9.14
C GLN A 174 -15.98 -4.89 -9.31
N LEU A 175 -14.79 -5.39 -9.03
CA LEU A 175 -13.53 -4.72 -9.29
C LEU A 175 -13.15 -4.92 -10.75
N THR A 176 -12.84 -3.83 -11.47
CA THR A 176 -12.37 -3.90 -12.85
C THR A 176 -10.87 -4.11 -12.89
N PHE A 177 -10.40 -5.13 -13.61
CA PHE A 177 -8.98 -5.40 -13.82
C PHE A 177 -8.53 -4.78 -15.14
N VAL A 178 -7.51 -3.95 -15.09
CA VAL A 178 -6.96 -3.26 -16.26
C VAL A 178 -5.43 -3.20 -16.12
N THR A 179 -4.71 -3.32 -17.23
CA THR A 179 -3.26 -3.16 -17.25
C THR A 179 -2.86 -1.71 -17.50
N THR A 180 -1.65 -1.35 -17.09
CA THR A 180 -1.08 -0.01 -17.37
C THR A 180 -1.01 0.27 -18.88
N GLN A 181 -0.72 -0.75 -19.71
CA GLN A 181 -0.70 -0.60 -21.17
C GLN A 181 -2.10 -0.37 -21.75
N GLU A 182 -3.12 -1.08 -21.28
CA GLU A 182 -4.51 -0.84 -21.69
C GLU A 182 -4.96 0.60 -21.39
N LEU A 183 -4.56 1.17 -20.24
CA LEU A 183 -4.85 2.57 -19.94
C LEU A 183 -4.06 3.54 -20.82
N GLU A 184 -2.81 3.23 -21.18
CA GLU A 184 -2.05 4.04 -22.13
C GLU A 184 -2.71 4.02 -23.51
N ASP A 185 -3.12 2.86 -23.99
CA ASP A 185 -3.77 2.70 -25.31
C ASP A 185 -5.13 3.42 -25.35
N GLN A 186 -5.87 3.39 -24.23
CA GLN A 186 -7.18 4.06 -24.12
C GLN A 186 -7.07 5.59 -24.01
N TYR A 187 -6.06 6.08 -23.30
CA TYR A 187 -5.84 7.49 -23.02
C TYR A 187 -4.40 7.94 -23.35
N PRO A 188 -3.98 7.90 -24.64
CA PRO A 188 -2.59 8.10 -25.01
C PRO A 188 -2.06 9.50 -24.69
N ASP A 189 -2.92 10.51 -24.72
CA ASP A 189 -2.56 11.91 -24.48
C ASP A 189 -2.59 12.32 -22.99
N LYS A 190 -2.95 11.41 -22.09
CA LYS A 190 -3.05 11.67 -20.64
C LYS A 190 -1.83 11.19 -19.90
N THR A 191 -1.52 11.89 -18.80
CA THR A 191 -0.52 11.44 -17.83
C THR A 191 -1.00 10.17 -17.10
N PRO A 192 -0.10 9.37 -16.48
CA PRO A 192 -0.49 8.19 -15.71
C PRO A 192 -1.58 8.47 -14.68
N LYS A 193 -1.48 9.54 -13.89
CA LYS A 193 -2.49 9.88 -12.87
C LYS A 193 -3.83 10.34 -13.46
N GLU A 194 -3.82 11.00 -14.61
CA GLU A 194 -5.05 11.32 -15.34
C GLU A 194 -5.71 10.06 -15.91
N ARG A 195 -4.92 9.08 -16.37
CA ARG A 195 -5.43 7.76 -16.83
C ARG A 195 -6.12 7.02 -15.69
N GLU A 196 -5.49 6.98 -14.51
CA GLU A 196 -6.08 6.39 -13.29
C GLU A 196 -7.42 7.07 -12.94
N TYR A 197 -7.45 8.41 -12.96
CA TYR A 197 -8.66 9.18 -12.66
C TYR A 197 -9.81 8.86 -13.61
N GLU A 198 -9.57 8.84 -14.93
CA GLU A 198 -10.61 8.50 -15.91
C GLU A 198 -11.13 7.07 -15.69
N ALA A 199 -10.23 6.11 -15.46
CA ALA A 199 -10.60 4.72 -15.24
C ALA A 199 -11.44 4.54 -13.98
N VAL A 200 -11.07 5.16 -12.85
CA VAL A 200 -11.87 5.04 -11.63
C VAL A 200 -13.19 5.82 -11.71
N LYS A 201 -13.23 6.90 -12.48
CA LYS A 201 -14.46 7.66 -12.72
C LYS A 201 -15.47 6.87 -13.54
N GLU A 202 -15.00 6.06 -14.49
CA GLU A 202 -15.83 5.16 -15.28
C GLU A 202 -16.28 3.92 -14.50
N HIS A 203 -15.34 3.28 -13.79
CA HIS A 203 -15.56 1.96 -13.19
C HIS A 203 -15.82 1.98 -11.68
N GLY A 204 -15.59 3.11 -11.01
CA GLY A 204 -15.69 3.26 -9.55
C GLY A 204 -14.51 2.66 -8.78
N ALA A 205 -14.00 1.51 -9.20
CA ALA A 205 -12.81 0.85 -8.65
C ALA A 205 -12.11 0.00 -9.70
N ILE A 206 -10.78 0.06 -9.72
CA ILE A 206 -9.93 -0.74 -10.59
C ILE A 206 -8.83 -1.46 -9.81
N PHE A 207 -8.35 -2.57 -10.34
CA PHE A 207 -7.05 -3.10 -10.03
C PHE A 207 -6.13 -2.86 -11.23
N LEU A 208 -5.24 -1.88 -11.07
CA LEU A 208 -4.30 -1.48 -12.11
C LEU A 208 -3.10 -2.40 -12.08
N MET A 209 -2.93 -3.23 -13.11
CA MET A 209 -1.92 -4.29 -13.17
C MET A 209 -0.68 -3.89 -13.96
N GLN A 210 0.44 -4.61 -13.69
CA GLN A 210 1.68 -4.57 -14.47
C GLN A 210 2.39 -3.21 -14.37
N ILE A 211 2.61 -2.77 -13.13
CA ILE A 211 3.33 -1.54 -12.82
C ILE A 211 4.83 -1.85 -12.68
N GLY A 212 5.71 -0.99 -13.23
CA GLY A 212 7.16 -1.02 -13.06
C GLY A 212 7.95 -1.16 -14.35
N ASP A 213 7.46 -1.92 -15.34
CA ASP A 213 8.14 -2.01 -16.65
C ASP A 213 7.74 -0.84 -17.57
N LYS A 214 8.52 -0.64 -18.62
CA LYS A 214 8.25 0.38 -19.64
C LYS A 214 7.06 -0.02 -20.50
N LEU A 215 6.20 0.95 -20.78
CA LEU A 215 5.09 0.84 -21.69
C LEU A 215 5.53 1.02 -23.16
N ALA A 216 4.60 0.93 -24.10
CA ALA A 216 4.88 1.12 -25.51
C ALA A 216 5.43 2.52 -25.85
N SER A 217 5.11 3.54 -25.06
CA SER A 217 5.68 4.89 -25.14
C SER A 217 7.16 4.95 -24.78
N GLY A 218 7.71 3.93 -24.09
CA GLY A 218 9.08 3.88 -23.60
C GLY A 218 9.26 4.34 -22.17
N GLU A 219 8.21 4.87 -21.52
CA GLU A 219 8.21 5.29 -20.11
C GLU A 219 7.35 4.34 -19.27
N PRO A 220 7.66 4.11 -17.98
CA PRO A 220 6.81 3.32 -17.10
C PRO A 220 5.55 4.13 -16.72
N HIS A 221 4.48 3.42 -16.33
CA HIS A 221 3.30 4.08 -15.76
C HIS A 221 3.63 4.74 -14.42
N ASP A 222 4.30 3.98 -13.54
CA ASP A 222 4.78 4.44 -12.24
C ASP A 222 6.03 3.64 -11.84
N GLY A 223 6.77 4.12 -10.83
CA GLY A 223 7.91 3.43 -10.25
C GLY A 223 7.49 2.20 -9.44
N ARG A 224 8.33 1.16 -9.47
CA ARG A 224 8.16 -0.01 -8.60
C ARG A 224 9.53 -0.60 -8.27
N ALA A 225 9.78 -0.85 -6.98
CA ALA A 225 11.02 -1.49 -6.56
C ALA A 225 11.24 -2.83 -7.30
N PRO A 226 12.47 -3.13 -7.75
CA PRO A 226 12.72 -4.28 -8.60
C PRO A 226 12.87 -5.61 -7.85
N ASP A 227 12.89 -5.60 -6.51
CA ASP A 227 13.40 -6.70 -5.72
C ASP A 227 12.39 -7.36 -4.77
N TYR A 228 11.09 -7.04 -4.92
CA TYR A 228 10.04 -7.78 -4.21
C TYR A 228 8.82 -8.12 -5.08
N ASP A 229 8.17 -7.19 -5.78
CA ASP A 229 7.05 -7.50 -6.67
C ASP A 229 7.52 -7.90 -8.08
N ASP A 230 6.92 -8.96 -8.63
CA ASP A 230 7.05 -9.26 -10.05
C ASP A 230 6.24 -8.23 -10.85
N TRP A 231 6.90 -7.43 -11.68
CA TRP A 231 6.27 -6.34 -12.44
C TRP A 231 5.20 -6.81 -13.42
N SER A 232 5.23 -8.07 -13.81
CA SER A 232 4.16 -8.67 -14.64
C SER A 232 2.96 -9.19 -13.84
N LEU A 233 3.10 -9.32 -12.50
CA LEU A 233 2.14 -9.96 -11.59
C LEU A 233 1.85 -9.10 -10.34
N ASN A 234 1.82 -7.79 -10.49
CA ASN A 234 1.52 -6.83 -9.43
C ASN A 234 0.41 -5.87 -9.84
N GLY A 235 0.01 -5.02 -8.92
CA GLY A 235 -0.89 -3.91 -9.18
C GLY A 235 -1.39 -3.23 -7.92
N ASP A 236 -2.21 -2.21 -8.14
CA ASP A 236 -2.77 -1.37 -7.09
C ASP A 236 -4.30 -1.36 -7.16
N ILE A 237 -4.96 -1.47 -6.00
CA ILE A 237 -6.40 -1.19 -5.88
C ILE A 237 -6.55 0.32 -5.78
N ILE A 238 -7.19 0.90 -6.80
CA ILE A 238 -7.48 2.34 -6.88
C ILE A 238 -9.00 2.50 -6.97
N VAL A 239 -9.54 3.38 -6.14
CA VAL A 239 -10.98 3.67 -6.09
C VAL A 239 -11.26 5.12 -6.44
N TYR A 240 -12.44 5.41 -6.96
CA TYR A 240 -12.90 6.80 -7.07
C TYR A 240 -13.23 7.33 -5.68
N TYR A 241 -12.61 8.46 -5.31
CA TYR A 241 -12.89 9.12 -4.04
C TYR A 241 -13.71 10.40 -4.24
N PRO A 242 -15.04 10.33 -4.03
CA PRO A 242 -15.92 11.44 -4.38
C PRO A 242 -15.73 12.70 -3.52
N VAL A 243 -15.18 12.58 -2.30
CA VAL A 243 -14.94 13.74 -1.42
C VAL A 243 -13.93 14.71 -2.04
N LEU A 244 -12.87 14.18 -2.68
CA LEU A 244 -11.81 14.97 -3.31
C LEU A 244 -11.86 14.95 -4.84
N ASP A 245 -12.85 14.25 -5.44
CA ASP A 245 -12.94 14.02 -6.90
C ASP A 245 -11.62 13.53 -7.50
N MET A 246 -11.09 12.41 -6.97
CA MET A 246 -9.78 11.88 -7.37
C MET A 246 -9.72 10.36 -7.43
N ALA A 247 -8.70 9.85 -8.13
CA ALA A 247 -8.25 8.48 -7.99
C ALA A 247 -7.53 8.30 -6.64
N PHE A 248 -7.92 7.30 -5.87
CA PHE A 248 -7.43 7.08 -4.52
C PHE A 248 -6.89 5.66 -4.36
N GLU A 249 -5.59 5.52 -4.27
CA GLU A 249 -4.92 4.25 -4.05
C GLU A 249 -5.13 3.76 -2.61
N ILE A 250 -5.73 2.59 -2.48
CA ILE A 250 -5.99 1.93 -1.18
C ILE A 250 -4.88 0.94 -0.81
N SER A 251 -4.38 0.20 -1.80
CA SER A 251 -3.47 -0.92 -1.59
C SER A 251 -2.59 -1.17 -2.78
N SER A 252 -1.34 -1.53 -2.51
CA SER A 252 -0.38 -2.03 -3.47
C SER A 252 -0.02 -3.47 -3.13
N MET A 253 -0.01 -4.39 -4.12
CA MET A 253 0.27 -5.80 -3.90
C MET A 253 0.77 -6.50 -5.17
N GLY A 254 1.39 -7.67 -4.97
CA GLY A 254 1.84 -8.49 -6.09
C GLY A 254 2.28 -9.89 -5.69
N ILE A 255 2.32 -10.78 -6.67
CA ILE A 255 3.08 -12.02 -6.58
C ILE A 255 4.55 -11.63 -6.56
N ARG A 256 5.29 -12.16 -5.59
CA ARG A 256 6.68 -11.76 -5.39
C ARG A 256 7.58 -12.36 -6.46
N VAL A 257 8.68 -11.67 -6.75
CA VAL A 257 9.69 -12.14 -7.72
C VAL A 257 10.14 -13.57 -7.42
N ASP A 258 10.33 -14.36 -8.50
CA ASP A 258 11.13 -15.57 -8.46
C ASP A 258 12.60 -15.25 -8.83
N GLU A 259 13.41 -16.27 -8.94
CA GLU A 259 14.84 -16.15 -9.22
C GLU A 259 15.12 -15.50 -10.59
N LYS A 260 14.22 -15.70 -11.54
CA LYS A 260 14.33 -15.16 -12.90
C LYS A 260 13.88 -13.70 -12.93
N ALA A 261 12.66 -13.42 -12.44
CA ALA A 261 12.11 -12.08 -12.40
C ALA A 261 13.02 -11.13 -11.62
N LEU A 262 13.54 -11.56 -10.44
CA LEU A 262 14.48 -10.77 -9.67
C LEU A 262 15.69 -10.31 -10.48
N LYS A 263 16.38 -11.24 -11.17
CA LYS A 263 17.57 -10.90 -11.97
C LYS A 263 17.25 -9.95 -13.11
N GLU A 264 16.16 -10.22 -13.83
CA GLU A 264 15.74 -9.40 -14.95
C GLU A 264 15.37 -7.98 -14.51
N GLN A 265 14.62 -7.84 -13.41
CA GLN A 265 14.19 -6.55 -12.89
C GLN A 265 15.36 -5.74 -12.31
N LEU A 266 16.30 -6.36 -11.59
CA LEU A 266 17.49 -5.67 -11.09
C LEU A 266 18.33 -5.08 -12.23
N VAL A 267 18.47 -5.82 -13.35
CA VAL A 267 19.17 -5.32 -14.55
C VAL A 267 18.40 -4.16 -15.18
N LYS A 268 17.07 -4.29 -15.37
CA LYS A 268 16.23 -3.24 -15.94
C LYS A 268 16.24 -1.96 -15.09
N ALA A 269 16.28 -2.11 -13.75
CA ALA A 269 16.36 -1.00 -12.80
C ALA A 269 17.78 -0.41 -12.66
N GLY A 270 18.79 -0.97 -13.32
CA GLY A 270 20.18 -0.48 -13.26
C GLY A 270 20.88 -0.72 -11.93
N CYS A 271 20.46 -1.69 -11.12
CA CYS A 271 21.03 -2.03 -9.82
C CYS A 271 21.34 -3.53 -9.65
N PRO A 272 22.05 -4.17 -10.62
CA PRO A 272 22.31 -5.62 -10.59
C PRO A 272 23.15 -6.05 -9.38
N GLU A 273 23.94 -5.16 -8.79
CA GLU A 273 24.76 -5.42 -7.60
C GLU A 273 23.93 -5.82 -6.37
N ARG A 274 22.64 -5.44 -6.33
CA ARG A 274 21.73 -5.82 -5.23
C ARG A 274 21.49 -7.33 -5.14
N GLU A 275 21.78 -8.10 -6.19
CA GLU A 275 21.74 -9.57 -6.13
C GLU A 275 22.65 -10.15 -5.03
N ASN A 276 23.67 -9.39 -4.61
CA ASN A 276 24.62 -9.76 -3.57
C ASN A 276 24.16 -9.51 -2.15
N LEU A 277 23.03 -8.81 -1.94
CA LEU A 277 22.46 -8.58 -0.61
C LEU A 277 21.86 -9.88 -0.02
N PRO A 278 21.83 -10.03 1.30
CA PRO A 278 21.40 -11.27 1.94
C PRO A 278 20.01 -11.75 1.51
N PHE A 279 19.01 -10.86 1.51
CA PHE A 279 17.63 -11.20 1.14
C PHE A 279 17.53 -11.68 -0.32
N GLN A 280 18.18 -10.97 -1.26
CA GLN A 280 18.16 -11.33 -2.67
C GLN A 280 18.88 -12.67 -2.92
N LYS A 281 19.99 -12.93 -2.20
CA LYS A 281 20.65 -14.24 -2.25
C LYS A 281 19.74 -15.38 -1.80
N GLU A 282 18.97 -15.19 -0.73
CA GLU A 282 18.03 -16.21 -0.26
C GLU A 282 16.97 -16.56 -1.31
N ILE A 283 16.50 -15.56 -2.09
CA ILE A 283 15.60 -15.81 -3.24
C ILE A 283 16.32 -16.62 -4.32
N LEU A 284 17.52 -16.18 -4.75
CA LEU A 284 18.29 -16.82 -5.82
C LEU A 284 18.69 -18.25 -5.47
N GLU A 285 18.92 -18.53 -4.19
CA GLU A 285 19.25 -19.85 -3.66
C GLU A 285 18.01 -20.71 -3.33
N LYS A 286 16.78 -20.18 -3.61
CA LYS A 286 15.49 -20.87 -3.35
C LYS A 286 15.27 -21.23 -1.88
N LYS A 287 15.76 -20.39 -0.98
CA LYS A 287 15.61 -20.59 0.46
C LYS A 287 14.29 -19.99 1.00
N LEU A 288 13.69 -19.06 0.26
CA LEU A 288 12.43 -18.42 0.62
C LEU A 288 11.25 -19.03 -0.15
N PRO A 289 10.04 -19.09 0.46
CA PRO A 289 8.85 -19.56 -0.22
C PRO A 289 8.46 -18.63 -1.38
N TYR A 290 7.70 -19.14 -2.35
CA TYR A 290 6.97 -18.28 -3.29
C TYR A 290 5.77 -17.69 -2.56
N THR A 291 5.51 -16.41 -2.78
CA THR A 291 4.51 -15.67 -2.02
C THR A 291 3.79 -14.64 -2.88
N ILE A 292 2.62 -14.24 -2.41
CA ILE A 292 1.89 -13.05 -2.80
C ILE A 292 1.69 -12.19 -1.56
N GLY A 293 1.82 -10.88 -1.68
CA GLY A 293 1.61 -10.00 -0.55
C GLY A 293 1.43 -8.55 -0.94
N GLY A 294 1.13 -7.72 0.04
CA GLY A 294 0.87 -6.30 -0.18
C GLY A 294 0.87 -5.49 1.09
N GLY A 295 0.67 -4.19 0.91
CA GLY A 295 0.41 -3.23 1.96
C GLY A 295 -0.92 -2.54 1.72
N ILE A 296 -1.71 -2.37 2.77
CA ILE A 296 -3.01 -1.70 2.72
C ILE A 296 -2.98 -0.55 3.72
N GLY A 297 -3.14 0.69 3.24
CA GLY A 297 -3.04 1.89 4.06
C GLY A 297 -4.15 1.97 5.09
N GLN A 298 -3.81 1.86 6.40
CA GLN A 298 -4.80 1.90 7.48
C GLN A 298 -5.50 3.27 7.55
N SER A 299 -4.73 4.35 7.57
CA SER A 299 -5.27 5.71 7.59
C SER A 299 -5.99 6.05 6.30
N ARG A 300 -5.53 5.57 5.14
CA ARG A 300 -6.24 5.75 3.86
C ARG A 300 -7.61 5.09 3.87
N ILE A 301 -7.73 3.86 4.37
CA ILE A 301 -9.02 3.18 4.52
C ILE A 301 -9.94 3.95 5.49
N CYS A 302 -9.42 4.43 6.62
CA CYS A 302 -10.20 5.25 7.54
C CYS A 302 -10.68 6.55 6.86
N MET A 303 -9.81 7.24 6.14
CA MET A 303 -10.15 8.43 5.37
C MET A 303 -11.27 8.15 4.35
N PHE A 304 -11.15 7.08 3.59
CA PHE A 304 -12.11 6.67 2.56
C PHE A 304 -13.50 6.39 3.15
N PHE A 305 -13.58 5.50 4.14
CA PHE A 305 -14.87 5.10 4.71
C PHE A 305 -15.50 6.19 5.56
N LEU A 306 -14.73 6.99 6.29
CA LEU A 306 -15.25 8.09 7.10
C LEU A 306 -15.48 9.39 6.30
N LYS A 307 -15.24 9.35 4.97
CA LYS A 307 -15.48 10.48 4.04
C LYS A 307 -14.74 11.76 4.45
N LYS A 308 -13.46 11.63 4.82
CA LYS A 308 -12.63 12.75 5.30
C LYS A 308 -11.91 13.45 4.15
N ALA A 309 -11.77 14.77 4.24
CA ALA A 309 -11.09 15.56 3.20
C ALA A 309 -9.57 15.57 3.35
N HIS A 310 -9.02 15.23 4.52
CA HIS A 310 -7.59 15.21 4.76
C HIS A 310 -7.20 14.02 5.64
N ILE A 311 -6.09 13.36 5.32
CA ILE A 311 -5.61 12.19 6.09
C ILE A 311 -5.31 12.54 7.55
N GLY A 312 -4.94 13.78 7.84
CA GLY A 312 -4.75 14.30 9.20
C GLY A 312 -6.02 14.29 10.06
N GLU A 313 -7.21 14.15 9.49
CA GLU A 313 -8.44 13.97 10.26
C GLU A 313 -8.56 12.54 10.85
N VAL A 314 -7.73 11.61 10.40
CA VAL A 314 -7.74 10.19 10.83
C VAL A 314 -6.36 9.69 11.25
N GLN A 315 -5.35 10.55 11.24
CA GLN A 315 -3.98 10.19 11.58
C GLN A 315 -3.26 11.36 12.25
N ALA A 316 -2.84 11.18 13.49
CA ALA A 316 -1.96 12.13 14.16
C ALA A 316 -0.57 12.10 13.53
N SER A 317 -0.07 13.25 13.10
CA SER A 317 1.23 13.42 12.44
C SER A 317 1.75 14.83 12.64
N ILE A 318 2.84 15.18 11.96
CA ILE A 318 3.38 16.56 11.92
C ILE A 318 2.98 17.15 10.57
N TRP A 319 2.31 18.29 10.61
CA TRP A 319 1.86 19.01 9.43
C TRP A 319 2.51 20.40 9.36
N PRO A 320 2.74 20.93 8.15
CA PRO A 320 3.17 22.29 7.98
C PRO A 320 2.17 23.30 8.59
N GLU A 321 2.69 24.36 9.20
CA GLU A 321 1.87 25.39 9.87
C GLU A 321 0.78 25.96 8.96
N ALA A 322 1.11 26.20 7.68
CA ALA A 322 0.16 26.69 6.69
C ALA A 322 -1.01 25.72 6.43
N VAL A 323 -0.80 24.40 6.57
CA VAL A 323 -1.87 23.40 6.46
C VAL A 323 -2.77 23.48 7.68
N LEU A 324 -2.19 23.58 8.89
CA LEU A 324 -2.95 23.70 10.13
C LEU A 324 -3.80 24.96 10.19
N GLU A 325 -3.22 26.11 9.79
CA GLU A 325 -3.96 27.37 9.70
C GLU A 325 -5.13 27.33 8.70
N GLU A 326 -4.92 26.73 7.54
CA GLU A 326 -5.98 26.62 6.54
C GLU A 326 -7.06 25.62 6.96
N ALA A 327 -6.67 24.51 7.59
CA ALA A 327 -7.58 23.52 8.16
C ALA A 327 -8.46 24.17 9.25
N GLU A 328 -7.89 24.94 10.16
CA GLU A 328 -8.63 25.67 11.21
C GLU A 328 -9.64 26.65 10.60
N LYS A 329 -9.22 27.49 9.63
CA LYS A 329 -10.09 28.43 8.92
C LYS A 329 -11.29 27.76 8.24
N LYS A 330 -11.10 26.54 7.76
CA LYS A 330 -12.12 25.74 7.07
C LYS A 330 -12.88 24.78 7.98
N GLY A 331 -12.54 24.73 9.26
CA GLY A 331 -13.22 23.89 10.26
C GLY A 331 -12.89 22.39 10.12
N LEU A 332 -11.73 22.02 9.57
CA LEU A 332 -11.23 20.65 9.60
C LEU A 332 -10.64 20.32 10.97
N ASN A 333 -10.96 19.14 11.46
CA ASN A 333 -10.43 18.61 12.72
C ASN A 333 -9.19 17.75 12.43
N ILE A 334 -8.01 18.37 12.35
CA ILE A 334 -6.73 17.64 12.27
C ILE A 334 -6.36 17.10 13.66
N LEU A 335 -6.01 15.80 13.74
CA LEU A 335 -5.64 15.10 14.98
C LEU A 335 -4.24 15.46 15.49
#